data_e1f96a9cca7f63479410a2b5cc2f35d0
#
_entry.id   e1f96a9cca7f63479410a2b5cc2f35d0
#
_cell.length_a   1.000
_cell.length_b   1.000
_cell.length_c   1.000
_cell.angle_alpha   90.00
_cell.angle_beta   90.00
_cell.angle_gamma   90.00
#
_symmetry.space_group_name_H-M   'P 1'
#
loop_
_entity.id
_entity.type
_entity.pdbx_description
1 polymer ?
#
loop_
_entity_poly.entity_id
_entity_poly.type
_entity_poly.pdbx_seq_one_letter_code
_entity_poly.pdbx_strand_id
1 'polypeptide(L)'
;MREIVFNNRNSLSASLICSGWDPYKGYQIYAVNQVGFKTEGDYAVSGSGSVFITGYMDANFKPTMTKVAAKEFLKNCISLACFRDGSSGGCMRLVDITKEKVEREFIPYASFPIK
;
A
#
# COMPACT_ATOMS: atom_id res chain seq x y z
N MET A 1 -11.88 -13.08 1.10
CA MET A 1 -10.39 -13.16 1.05
C MET A 1 -9.78 -13.77 2.30
N ARG A 2 -10.05 -13.23 3.49
CA ARG A 2 -9.51 -13.76 4.75
C ARG A 2 -9.77 -15.25 4.94
N GLU A 3 -10.98 -15.72 4.73
CA GLU A 3 -11.34 -17.14 4.87
C GLU A 3 -10.57 -18.03 3.89
N ILE A 4 -10.41 -17.59 2.66
CA ILE A 4 -9.66 -18.32 1.63
C ILE A 4 -8.19 -18.46 2.04
N VAL A 5 -7.57 -17.37 2.49
CA VAL A 5 -6.17 -17.36 2.94
C VAL A 5 -6.00 -18.24 4.18
N PHE A 6 -6.88 -18.09 5.16
CA PHE A 6 -6.82 -18.86 6.42
C PHE A 6 -7.00 -20.36 6.18
N ASN A 7 -8.02 -20.74 5.40
CA ASN A 7 -8.32 -22.16 5.12
C ASN A 7 -7.23 -22.85 4.30
N ASN A 8 -6.48 -22.08 3.50
CA ASN A 8 -5.43 -22.61 2.63
C ASN A 8 -4.01 -22.20 3.08
N ARG A 9 -3.84 -21.77 4.33
CA ARG A 9 -2.57 -21.22 4.86
C ARG A 9 -1.36 -22.13 4.74
N ASN A 10 -1.59 -23.44 4.66
CA ASN A 10 -0.50 -24.43 4.51
C ASN A 10 -0.04 -24.60 3.05
N SER A 11 -0.84 -24.17 2.08
CA SER A 11 -0.57 -24.32 0.65
C SER A 11 -0.57 -23.00 -0.12
N LEU A 12 -1.23 -21.96 0.40
CA LEU A 12 -1.34 -20.65 -0.22
C LEU A 12 -0.50 -19.63 0.55
N SER A 13 0.49 -19.04 -0.12
CA SER A 13 1.28 -17.93 0.39
C SER A 13 0.76 -16.63 -0.24
N ALA A 14 -0.13 -15.94 0.47
CA ALA A 14 -0.73 -14.69 -0.02
C ALA A 14 -0.85 -13.66 1.09
N SER A 15 -0.43 -12.44 0.79
CA SER A 15 -0.66 -11.26 1.62
C SER A 15 -1.32 -10.20 0.74
N LEU A 16 -2.42 -9.62 1.23
CA LEU A 16 -3.29 -8.77 0.41
C LEU A 16 -3.59 -7.47 1.14
N ILE A 17 -3.63 -6.38 0.39
CA ILE A 17 -4.17 -5.11 0.83
C ILE A 17 -5.40 -4.82 -0.03
N CYS A 18 -6.54 -4.59 0.61
CA CYS A 18 -7.79 -4.24 -0.06
C CYS A 18 -8.23 -2.86 0.44
N SER A 19 -8.38 -1.92 -0.48
CA SER A 19 -8.80 -0.57 -0.16
C SER A 19 -9.85 -0.06 -1.13
N GLY A 20 -10.69 0.84 -0.65
CA GLY A 20 -11.75 1.40 -1.48
C GLY A 20 -12.71 2.29 -0.70
N TRP A 21 -13.80 2.60 -1.36
CA TRP A 21 -14.90 3.38 -0.80
C TRP A 21 -16.23 2.64 -1.01
N ASP A 22 -17.08 2.67 -0.01
CA ASP A 22 -18.47 2.24 -0.13
C ASP A 22 -19.39 3.24 0.61
N PRO A 23 -20.72 3.25 0.27
CA PRO A 23 -21.66 4.21 0.86
C PRO A 23 -21.99 3.95 2.34
N TYR A 24 -21.62 2.80 2.89
CA TYR A 24 -21.95 2.41 4.27
C TYR A 24 -20.84 2.82 5.25
N LYS A 25 -19.59 2.55 4.92
CA LYS A 25 -18.42 2.81 5.78
C LYS A 25 -17.51 3.94 5.27
N GLY A 26 -17.68 4.38 4.02
CA GLY A 26 -16.78 5.34 3.40
C GLY A 26 -15.45 4.72 2.97
N TYR A 27 -14.36 5.43 3.17
CA TYR A 27 -13.03 4.96 2.82
C TYR A 27 -12.53 3.91 3.81
N GLN A 28 -11.98 2.83 3.30
CA GLN A 28 -11.53 1.69 4.10
C GLN A 28 -10.24 1.11 3.55
N ILE A 29 -9.35 0.66 4.43
CA ILE A 29 -8.14 -0.09 4.09
C ILE A 29 -8.07 -1.32 5.00
N TYR A 30 -7.99 -2.49 4.38
CA TYR A 30 -7.82 -3.77 5.08
C TYR A 30 -6.55 -4.46 4.59
N ALA A 31 -5.81 -5.04 5.51
CA ALA A 31 -4.68 -5.92 5.20
C ALA A 31 -4.99 -7.33 5.69
N VAL A 32 -4.68 -8.32 4.86
CA VAL A 32 -4.78 -9.74 5.20
C VAL A 32 -3.38 -10.34 5.02
N ASN A 33 -2.80 -10.83 6.10
CA ASN A 33 -1.48 -11.47 6.06
C ASN A 33 -1.55 -12.94 5.61
N GLN A 34 -0.40 -13.58 5.46
CA GLN A 34 -0.27 -14.96 4.97
C GLN A 34 -0.99 -16.02 5.81
N VAL A 35 -1.23 -15.75 7.09
CA VAL A 35 -1.95 -16.67 7.99
C VAL A 35 -3.45 -16.35 8.12
N GLY A 36 -3.95 -15.37 7.36
CA GLY A 36 -5.35 -14.99 7.34
C GLY A 36 -5.78 -13.99 8.41
N PHE A 37 -4.83 -13.33 9.08
CA PHE A 37 -5.14 -12.22 9.99
C PHE A 37 -5.55 -10.99 9.19
N LYS A 38 -6.73 -10.45 9.52
CA LYS A 38 -7.27 -9.23 8.92
C LYS A 38 -7.11 -8.06 9.89
N THR A 39 -6.52 -6.97 9.42
CA THR A 39 -6.41 -5.70 10.15
C THR A 39 -7.03 -4.57 9.33
N GLU A 40 -7.59 -3.58 10.01
CA GLU A 40 -8.10 -2.34 9.43
C GLU A 40 -7.28 -1.18 9.97
N GLY A 41 -6.99 -0.18 9.15
CA GLY A 41 -6.22 0.99 9.57
C GLY A 41 -6.23 2.09 8.53
N ASP A 42 -5.52 3.18 8.85
CA ASP A 42 -5.42 4.35 7.99
C ASP A 42 -4.39 4.19 6.87
N TYR A 43 -3.48 3.24 7.01
CA TYR A 43 -2.55 2.83 5.97
C TYR A 43 -2.16 1.36 6.16
N ALA A 44 -1.62 0.76 5.12
CA ALA A 44 -1.12 -0.61 5.17
C ALA A 44 0.10 -0.76 4.27
N VAL A 45 1.01 -1.65 4.64
CA VAL A 45 2.20 -2.00 3.87
C VAL A 45 2.32 -3.51 3.74
N SER A 46 2.86 -3.96 2.61
CA SER A 46 3.11 -5.38 2.34
C SER A 46 4.22 -5.51 1.31
N GLY A 47 4.77 -6.72 1.20
CA GLY A 47 5.88 -7.02 0.30
C GLY A 47 7.25 -6.93 0.97
N SER A 48 8.28 -7.40 0.27
CA SER A 48 9.65 -7.46 0.80
C SER A 48 10.22 -6.11 1.20
N GLY A 49 9.86 -5.04 0.49
CA GLY A 49 10.31 -3.67 0.79
C GLY A 49 9.61 -3.01 1.96
N SER A 50 8.52 -3.58 2.49
CA SER A 50 7.71 -2.96 3.54
C SER A 50 8.48 -2.72 4.84
N VAL A 51 9.41 -3.62 5.19
CA VAL A 51 10.23 -3.49 6.41
C VAL A 51 11.10 -2.24 6.41
N PHE A 52 11.48 -1.74 5.24
CA PHE A 52 12.32 -0.54 5.13
C PHE A 52 11.55 0.78 5.25
N ILE A 53 10.23 0.75 5.08
CA ILE A 53 9.40 1.95 5.06
C ILE A 53 8.42 2.06 6.22
N THR A 54 8.21 1.02 7.01
CA THR A 54 7.27 1.03 8.13
C THR A 54 7.55 2.16 9.12
N GLY A 55 8.80 2.30 9.55
CA GLY A 55 9.18 3.38 10.46
C GLY A 55 9.04 4.77 9.85
N TYR A 56 9.35 4.91 8.56
CA TYR A 56 9.14 6.17 7.84
C TYR A 56 7.66 6.54 7.75
N MET A 57 6.81 5.55 7.48
CA MET A 57 5.36 5.75 7.43
C MET A 57 4.80 6.14 8.80
N ASP A 58 5.20 5.44 9.86
CA ASP A 58 4.75 5.74 11.22
C ASP A 58 5.13 7.17 11.64
N ALA A 59 6.32 7.63 11.25
CA ALA A 59 6.81 8.96 11.60
C ALA A 59 6.19 10.10 10.78
N ASN A 60 5.80 9.85 9.54
CA ASN A 60 5.44 10.90 8.58
C ASN A 60 3.98 10.87 8.12
N PHE A 61 3.25 9.78 8.36
CA PHE A 61 1.84 9.70 8.00
C PHE A 61 1.01 10.68 8.83
N LYS A 62 0.07 11.37 8.16
CA LYS A 62 -0.90 12.26 8.79
C LYS A 62 -2.29 11.97 8.21
N PRO A 63 -3.31 11.72 9.04
CA PRO A 63 -4.67 11.43 8.53
C PRO A 63 -5.31 12.62 7.80
N THR A 64 -4.77 13.82 7.97
CA THR A 64 -5.27 15.07 7.35
C THR A 64 -4.54 15.44 6.06
N MET A 65 -3.76 14.54 5.47
CA MET A 65 -3.06 14.82 4.21
C MET A 65 -4.04 15.15 3.08
N THR A 66 -3.68 16.18 2.30
CA THR A 66 -4.36 16.45 1.03
C THR A 66 -4.03 15.32 0.02
N LYS A 67 -4.82 15.20 -1.04
CA LYS A 67 -4.56 14.26 -2.14
C LYS A 67 -3.13 14.41 -2.70
N VAL A 68 -2.70 15.64 -2.94
CA VAL A 68 -1.35 15.92 -3.47
C VAL A 68 -0.27 15.48 -2.47
N ALA A 69 -0.42 15.85 -1.21
CA ALA A 69 0.53 15.47 -0.15
C ALA A 69 0.60 13.94 0.05
N ALA A 70 -0.54 13.26 0.01
CA ALA A 70 -0.61 11.81 0.13
C ALA A 70 0.08 11.11 -1.05
N LYS A 71 -0.10 11.60 -2.27
CA LYS A 71 0.59 11.07 -3.45
C LYS A 71 2.10 11.22 -3.35
N GLU A 72 2.59 12.41 -2.98
CA GLU A 72 4.02 12.65 -2.79
C GLU A 72 4.60 11.78 -1.67
N PHE A 73 3.87 11.66 -0.57
CA PHE A 73 4.24 10.76 0.53
C PHE A 73 4.40 9.31 0.05
N LEU A 74 3.43 8.79 -0.70
CA LEU A 74 3.48 7.43 -1.24
C LEU A 74 4.61 7.24 -2.26
N LYS A 75 4.86 8.23 -3.10
CA LYS A 75 6.00 8.21 -4.04
C LYS A 75 7.33 8.10 -3.29
N ASN A 76 7.49 8.85 -2.22
CA ASN A 76 8.68 8.78 -1.36
C ASN A 76 8.80 7.40 -0.68
N CYS A 77 7.71 6.85 -0.15
CA CYS A 77 7.69 5.53 0.48
C CYS A 77 8.13 4.43 -0.50
N ILE A 78 7.53 4.38 -1.68
CA ILE A 78 7.85 3.36 -2.68
C ILE A 78 9.25 3.53 -3.23
N SER A 79 9.69 4.77 -3.48
CA SER A 79 11.07 5.05 -3.92
C SER A 79 12.08 4.58 -2.88
N LEU A 80 11.84 4.84 -1.60
CA LEU A 80 12.69 4.40 -0.50
C LEU A 80 12.73 2.88 -0.40
N ALA A 81 11.57 2.22 -0.52
CA ALA A 81 11.50 0.75 -0.54
C ALA A 81 12.32 0.18 -1.69
N CYS A 82 12.17 0.71 -2.91
CA CYS A 82 12.95 0.29 -4.08
C CYS A 82 14.45 0.55 -3.92
N PHE A 83 14.83 1.65 -3.28
CA PHE A 83 16.22 1.98 -3.04
C PHE A 83 16.90 1.03 -2.04
N ARG A 84 16.17 0.62 -1.00
CA ARG A 84 16.71 -0.23 0.08
C ARG A 84 16.56 -1.73 -0.17
N ASP A 85 15.49 -2.13 -0.84
CA ASP A 85 15.18 -3.54 -1.09
C ASP A 85 15.63 -3.97 -2.49
N GLY A 86 16.59 -4.86 -2.56
CA GLY A 86 17.10 -5.40 -3.84
C GLY A 86 16.08 -6.20 -4.65
N SER A 87 14.95 -6.58 -4.02
CA SER A 87 13.87 -7.31 -4.70
C SER A 87 12.74 -6.40 -5.18
N SER A 88 12.84 -5.09 -4.94
CA SER A 88 11.84 -4.10 -5.34
C SER A 88 12.40 -3.14 -6.38
N GLY A 89 11.61 -2.79 -7.41
CA GLY A 89 12.07 -1.86 -8.44
C GLY A 89 11.19 -1.85 -9.68
N GLY A 90 11.73 -1.23 -10.74
CA GLY A 90 11.13 -1.17 -12.06
C GLY A 90 10.26 0.05 -12.30
N CYS A 91 9.10 0.11 -11.71
CA CYS A 91 8.17 1.24 -11.87
C CYS A 91 7.26 1.36 -10.65
N MET A 92 6.55 2.46 -10.57
CA MET A 92 5.54 2.70 -9.55
C MET A 92 4.18 2.88 -10.22
N ARG A 93 3.17 2.26 -9.65
CA ARG A 93 1.78 2.46 -10.05
C ARG A 93 1.00 3.02 -8.88
N LEU A 94 0.44 4.20 -9.06
CA LEU A 94 -0.46 4.83 -8.08
C LEU A 94 -1.90 4.69 -8.55
N VAL A 95 -2.78 4.42 -7.61
CA VAL A 95 -4.22 4.41 -7.83
C VAL A 95 -4.85 5.35 -6.81
N ASP A 96 -5.67 6.26 -7.29
CA ASP A 96 -6.46 7.18 -6.49
C ASP A 96 -7.93 6.78 -6.58
N ILE A 97 -8.51 6.39 -5.46
CA ILE A 97 -9.90 5.94 -5.38
C ILE A 97 -10.69 6.96 -4.59
N THR A 98 -11.63 7.60 -5.26
CA THR A 98 -12.60 8.49 -4.64
C THR A 98 -14.02 7.96 -4.81
N LYS A 99 -14.95 8.58 -4.12
CA LYS A 99 -16.38 8.29 -4.29
C LYS A 99 -16.83 8.37 -5.75
N GLU A 100 -16.28 9.32 -6.50
CA GLU A 100 -16.69 9.62 -7.88
C GLU A 100 -15.95 8.81 -8.93
N LYS A 101 -14.67 8.52 -8.71
CA LYS A 101 -13.81 7.95 -9.75
C LYS A 101 -12.59 7.23 -9.23
N VAL A 102 -11.99 6.44 -10.11
CA VAL A 102 -10.69 5.78 -9.91
C VAL A 102 -9.72 6.34 -10.95
N GLU A 103 -8.63 6.91 -10.51
CA GLU A 103 -7.56 7.43 -11.37
C GLU A 103 -6.29 6.59 -11.18
N ARG A 104 -5.58 6.34 -12.29
CA ARG A 104 -4.33 5.57 -12.29
C ARG A 104 -3.19 6.41 -12.84
N GLU A 105 -2.03 6.30 -12.22
CA GLU A 105 -0.81 7.00 -12.63
C GLU A 105 0.34 6.01 -12.70
N PHE A 106 1.07 6.03 -13.82
CA PHE A 106 2.28 5.24 -14.02
C PHE A 106 3.50 6.16 -13.87
N ILE A 107 4.47 5.75 -13.04
CA ILE A 107 5.69 6.49 -12.79
C ILE A 107 6.88 5.60 -13.10
N PRO A 108 7.64 5.91 -14.17
CA PRO A 108 8.86 5.16 -14.52
C PRO A 108 9.95 5.41 -13.48
N TYR A 109 10.89 4.48 -13.36
CA TYR A 109 12.01 4.57 -12.42
C TYR A 109 12.78 5.90 -12.54
N ALA A 110 12.97 6.40 -13.78
CA ALA A 110 13.66 7.66 -14.03
C ALA A 110 13.03 8.87 -13.28
N SER A 111 11.74 8.80 -12.97
CA SER A 111 11.00 9.86 -12.30
C SER A 111 10.83 9.62 -10.77
N PHE A 112 11.50 8.63 -10.22
CA PHE A 112 11.46 8.37 -8.77
C PHE A 112 12.14 9.50 -8.00
N PRO A 113 11.54 9.95 -6.86
CA PRO A 113 12.15 10.98 -6.02
C PRO A 113 13.46 10.55 -5.36
N ILE A 114 13.59 9.25 -5.07
CA ILE A 114 14.80 8.63 -4.47
C ILE A 114 15.30 7.56 -5.44
N LYS A 115 16.59 7.55 -5.70
CA LYS A 115 17.24 6.59 -6.61
C LYS A 115 18.48 5.98 -6.00
#